data_22c49569c107ec6269af30a62198c3c3
#
_entry.id   22c49569c107ec6269af30a62198c3c3
#
_cell.length_a   1.000
_cell.length_b   1.000
_cell.length_c   1.000
_cell.angle_alpha   90.00
_cell.angle_beta   90.00
_cell.angle_gamma   90.00
#
_symmetry.space_group_name_H-M   'P 1'
#
loop_
_entity.id
_entity.type
_entity.pdbx_description
1 polymer ?
#
loop_
_entity_poly.entity_id
_entity_poly.type
_entity_poly.pdbx_seq_one_letter_code
_entity_poly.pdbx_strand_id
1 'polypeptide(L)'
;MFIIDIMMAISNWLWGWPLLILTSAVAVYLSVRFKFFQFTRFGHAMKNTFGKIFDKGDGEGDISPFQACCTALASTLGVGNIAGVSVAIATGGPGAVFWMWAVALMGFIVKFSEITLGMAYRERDPETGRWHGGFYWYVRRGLGKSWKWLGIFWAVILGCAMVFAPAVQANSVVEAIRVSFDVPGWIVGVIFAVIMAVVLVGGIKSISSFAEKVVPLMALAYVIGSVFILVKFGSNIPHVFAMIFEYAFTPMAATGGFAGSTVMLAIRWGLARGVYSNEAGTGMAPLAHSSSSANHPVKQGLWGISEVFVDTIIVCTMTALVVLCTGVWTEGGTGAALTATAFGAGFGNAIAGTVFVVSIITFFAFTTALVNVYYGEVCMTVLGGKKLILPYRLLGCAFAIIGSVGALSVLWNLFDFFFGVCAVCNLVVCFLMRKQIGALINDYLARLKSGKWEPTSEAAANAIPELWVNDKAAK
;
A
#
# COMPACT_ATOMS: atom_id res chain seq x y z
N MET A 1 13.66 -21.39 -16.50
CA MET A 1 14.86 -20.59 -16.30
C MET A 1 14.86 -19.37 -17.23
N PHE A 2 14.98 -19.50 -18.53
CA PHE A 2 15.00 -18.38 -19.48
C PHE A 2 13.85 -17.34 -19.36
N ILE A 3 12.59 -17.77 -19.17
CA ILE A 3 11.45 -16.86 -19.01
C ILE A 3 11.56 -16.06 -17.70
N ILE A 4 11.97 -16.71 -16.63
CA ILE A 4 12.15 -16.07 -15.32
C ILE A 4 13.27 -15.01 -15.41
N ASP A 5 14.38 -15.34 -16.07
CA ASP A 5 15.50 -14.42 -16.24
C ASP A 5 15.08 -13.16 -17.04
N ILE A 6 14.26 -13.33 -18.08
CA ILE A 6 13.67 -12.20 -18.83
C ILE A 6 12.74 -11.37 -17.94
N MET A 7 11.86 -12.01 -17.15
CA MET A 7 10.96 -11.28 -16.24
C MET A 7 11.76 -10.52 -15.19
N MET A 8 12.83 -11.08 -14.65
CA MET A 8 13.72 -10.41 -13.72
C MET A 8 14.45 -9.22 -14.34
N ALA A 9 14.94 -9.37 -15.58
CA ALA A 9 15.58 -8.28 -16.31
C ALA A 9 14.60 -7.12 -16.58
N ILE A 10 13.36 -7.44 -17.00
CA ILE A 10 12.30 -6.44 -17.19
C ILE A 10 11.91 -5.79 -15.85
N SER A 11 11.78 -6.56 -14.78
CA SER A 11 11.47 -6.05 -13.45
C SER A 11 12.53 -5.06 -12.97
N ASN A 12 13.82 -5.44 -13.05
CA ASN A 12 14.92 -4.58 -12.66
C ASN A 12 14.99 -3.28 -13.48
N TRP A 13 14.70 -3.36 -14.79
CA TRP A 13 14.61 -2.18 -15.65
C TRP A 13 13.42 -1.32 -15.28
N LEU A 14 12.25 -1.93 -15.07
CA LEU A 14 10.98 -1.25 -14.79
C LEU A 14 11.02 -0.48 -13.46
N TRP A 15 11.52 -1.13 -12.38
CA TRP A 15 11.69 -0.51 -11.06
C TRP A 15 12.88 0.46 -10.97
N GLY A 16 13.62 0.60 -12.06
CA GLY A 16 14.60 1.65 -12.23
C GLY A 16 13.95 2.97 -12.64
N TRP A 17 14.49 3.56 -13.72
CA TRP A 17 14.03 4.85 -14.22
C TRP A 17 12.60 4.89 -14.78
N PRO A 18 12.09 3.88 -15.50
CA PRO A 18 10.81 4.00 -16.17
C PRO A 18 9.64 4.24 -15.21
N LEU A 19 9.50 3.41 -14.18
CA LEU A 19 8.41 3.55 -13.20
C LEU A 19 8.58 4.82 -12.36
N LEU A 20 9.82 5.16 -12.03
CA LEU A 20 10.17 6.35 -11.31
C LEU A 20 9.74 7.62 -12.05
N ILE A 21 10.13 7.73 -13.33
CA ILE A 21 9.80 8.88 -14.18
C ILE A 21 8.29 8.93 -14.38
N LEU A 22 7.65 7.81 -14.68
CA LEU A 22 6.21 7.75 -14.89
C LEU A 22 5.42 8.17 -13.65
N THR A 23 5.77 7.62 -12.48
CA THR A 23 5.10 7.98 -11.21
C THR A 23 5.28 9.46 -10.91
N SER A 24 6.50 9.97 -11.00
CA SER A 24 6.79 11.38 -10.76
C SER A 24 6.08 12.29 -11.76
N ALA A 25 6.12 11.96 -13.05
CA ALA A 25 5.47 12.77 -14.08
C ALA A 25 3.95 12.82 -13.90
N VAL A 26 3.31 11.69 -13.65
CA VAL A 26 1.86 11.62 -13.42
C VAL A 26 1.49 12.36 -12.13
N ALA A 27 2.23 12.14 -11.04
CA ALA A 27 1.97 12.79 -9.76
C ALA A 27 2.12 14.30 -9.83
N VAL A 28 3.20 14.81 -10.44
CA VAL A 28 3.44 16.25 -10.64
C VAL A 28 2.35 16.84 -11.54
N TYR A 29 2.04 16.18 -12.67
CA TYR A 29 1.00 16.65 -13.56
C TYR A 29 -0.36 16.77 -12.87
N LEU A 30 -0.80 15.73 -12.12
CA LEU A 30 -2.06 15.75 -11.39
C LEU A 30 -2.05 16.78 -10.27
N SER A 31 -0.92 16.95 -9.57
CA SER A 31 -0.77 17.97 -8.52
C SER A 31 -0.96 19.38 -9.08
N VAL A 32 -0.29 19.72 -10.18
CA VAL A 32 -0.42 21.02 -10.83
C VAL A 32 -1.84 21.21 -11.37
N ARG A 33 -2.39 20.19 -12.05
CA ARG A 33 -3.74 20.25 -12.64
C ARG A 33 -4.83 20.46 -11.59
N PHE A 34 -4.70 19.87 -10.41
CA PHE A 34 -5.66 19.99 -9.32
C PHE A 34 -5.23 21.02 -8.26
N LYS A 35 -4.31 21.95 -8.62
CA LYS A 35 -3.88 23.07 -7.79
C LYS A 35 -3.34 22.58 -6.42
N PHE A 36 -2.56 21.50 -6.45
CA PHE A 36 -1.99 20.90 -5.24
C PHE A 36 -3.05 20.54 -4.20
N PHE A 37 -4.17 19.98 -4.65
CA PHE A 37 -5.32 19.62 -3.80
C PHE A 37 -4.91 18.81 -2.57
N GLN A 38 -3.98 17.87 -2.70
CA GLN A 38 -3.47 17.04 -1.60
C GLN A 38 -2.80 17.85 -0.49
N PHE A 39 -2.23 19.00 -0.78
CA PHE A 39 -1.61 19.89 0.21
C PHE A 39 -2.55 21.02 0.64
N THR A 40 -3.20 21.69 -0.31
CA THR A 40 -4.11 22.82 -0.01
C THR A 40 -5.34 22.38 0.78
N ARG A 41 -5.71 21.09 0.69
CA ARG A 41 -6.83 20.48 1.42
C ARG A 41 -6.41 19.40 2.41
N PHE A 42 -5.12 19.36 2.79
CA PHE A 42 -4.61 18.35 3.72
C PHE A 42 -5.33 18.39 5.08
N GLY A 43 -5.48 19.55 5.69
CA GLY A 43 -6.22 19.70 6.95
C GLY A 43 -7.69 19.30 6.82
N HIS A 44 -8.31 19.59 5.65
CA HIS A 44 -9.65 19.13 5.35
C HIS A 44 -9.71 17.60 5.21
N ALA A 45 -8.72 16.98 4.58
CA ALA A 45 -8.62 15.54 4.48
C ALA A 45 -8.51 14.91 5.88
N MET A 46 -7.59 15.37 6.72
CA MET A 46 -7.40 14.87 8.09
C MET A 46 -8.69 15.00 8.93
N LYS A 47 -9.39 16.13 8.85
CA LYS A 47 -10.66 16.33 9.56
C LYS A 47 -11.77 15.38 9.08
N ASN A 48 -11.85 15.10 7.76
CA ASN A 48 -12.89 14.24 7.19
C ASN A 48 -12.52 12.76 7.16
N THR A 49 -11.33 12.38 7.59
CA THR A 49 -10.86 11.00 7.77
C THR A 49 -10.70 10.69 9.26
N PHE A 50 -9.60 11.05 9.88
CA PHE A 50 -9.36 10.77 11.30
C PHE A 50 -10.38 11.44 12.25
N GLY A 51 -10.91 12.61 11.89
CA GLY A 51 -12.00 13.24 12.64
C GLY A 51 -13.36 12.53 12.51
N LYS A 52 -13.46 11.53 11.62
CA LYS A 52 -14.69 10.79 11.31
C LYS A 52 -14.52 9.26 11.33
N ILE A 53 -13.64 8.76 12.16
CA ILE A 53 -13.34 7.30 12.30
C ILE A 53 -14.61 6.51 12.62
N PHE A 54 -15.49 7.07 13.43
CA PHE A 54 -16.74 6.41 13.87
C PHE A 54 -17.93 6.65 12.93
N ASP A 55 -17.74 7.40 11.84
CA ASP A 55 -18.78 7.65 10.84
C ASP A 55 -19.01 6.39 10.00
N LYS A 56 -20.26 5.91 9.99
CA LYS A 56 -20.63 4.72 9.22
C LYS A 56 -20.81 5.00 7.72
N GLY A 57 -20.77 6.28 7.34
CA GLY A 57 -21.08 6.74 5.99
C GLY A 57 -22.57 6.86 5.71
N ASP A 58 -22.93 7.81 4.83
CA ASP A 58 -24.31 8.14 4.48
C ASP A 58 -24.73 7.56 3.11
N GLY A 59 -23.87 6.78 2.47
CA GLY A 59 -24.08 6.19 1.15
C GLY A 59 -24.30 4.68 1.22
N GLU A 60 -24.46 4.07 0.05
CA GLU A 60 -24.53 2.62 -0.09
C GLU A 60 -23.12 2.01 -0.07
N GLY A 61 -22.95 0.88 0.60
CA GLY A 61 -21.68 0.16 0.70
C GLY A 61 -21.82 -1.08 1.56
N ASP A 62 -20.78 -1.94 1.50
CA ASP A 62 -20.72 -3.16 2.30
C ASP A 62 -20.04 -2.91 3.65
N ILE A 63 -19.19 -1.89 3.73
CA ILE A 63 -18.33 -1.54 4.89
C ILE A 63 -18.26 -0.03 5.07
N SER A 64 -17.89 0.43 6.27
CA SER A 64 -17.71 1.86 6.55
C SER A 64 -16.49 2.46 5.82
N PRO A 65 -16.43 3.81 5.66
CA PRO A 65 -15.26 4.47 5.08
C PRO A 65 -13.95 4.17 5.80
N PHE A 66 -14.00 4.10 7.13
CA PHE A 66 -12.85 3.75 7.96
C PHE A 66 -12.44 2.28 7.82
N GLN A 67 -13.41 1.35 7.79
CA GLN A 67 -13.14 -0.07 7.52
C GLN A 67 -12.46 -0.27 6.18
N ALA A 68 -12.89 0.44 5.13
CA ALA A 68 -12.27 0.39 3.82
C ALA A 68 -10.82 0.89 3.85
N CYS A 69 -10.56 2.00 4.56
CA CYS A 69 -9.22 2.52 4.79
C CYS A 69 -8.34 1.53 5.58
N CYS A 70 -8.85 0.97 6.69
CA CYS A 70 -8.10 -0.03 7.47
C CYS A 70 -7.81 -1.29 6.65
N THR A 71 -8.72 -1.69 5.74
CA THR A 71 -8.49 -2.81 4.84
C THR A 71 -7.38 -2.48 3.84
N ALA A 72 -7.36 -1.29 3.26
CA ALA A 72 -6.29 -0.87 2.36
C ALA A 72 -4.96 -0.68 3.11
N LEU A 73 -4.98 -0.08 4.31
CA LEU A 73 -3.81 0.00 5.19
C LEU A 73 -3.28 -1.36 5.61
N ALA A 74 -4.14 -2.37 5.75
CA ALA A 74 -3.72 -3.74 6.03
C ALA A 74 -2.89 -4.35 4.88
N SER A 75 -3.12 -3.92 3.63
CA SER A 75 -2.27 -4.29 2.49
C SER A 75 -0.93 -3.56 2.50
N THR A 76 -0.95 -2.26 2.78
CA THR A 76 0.24 -1.39 2.69
C THR A 76 1.14 -1.50 3.91
N LEU A 77 0.58 -1.52 5.14
CA LEU A 77 1.34 -1.73 6.38
C LEU A 77 1.79 -3.19 6.48
N GLY A 78 2.91 -3.49 5.86
CA GLY A 78 3.47 -4.83 5.72
C GLY A 78 4.96 -4.90 6.05
N VAL A 79 5.58 -5.93 5.52
CA VAL A 79 7.04 -6.11 5.61
C VAL A 79 7.80 -4.92 5.01
N GLY A 80 7.21 -4.21 4.04
CA GLY A 80 7.80 -3.05 3.39
C GLY A 80 8.18 -1.92 4.34
N ASN A 81 7.32 -1.62 5.33
CA ASN A 81 7.54 -0.54 6.30
C ASN A 81 8.65 -0.83 7.31
N ILE A 82 8.93 -2.09 7.57
CA ILE A 82 9.92 -2.54 8.56
C ILE A 82 11.19 -2.97 7.84
N ALA A 83 11.14 -4.06 7.08
CA ALA A 83 12.28 -4.60 6.37
C ALA A 83 12.66 -3.78 5.14
N GLY A 84 11.67 -3.28 4.38
CA GLY A 84 11.91 -2.50 3.16
C GLY A 84 12.65 -1.18 3.42
N VAL A 85 12.31 -0.47 4.49
CA VAL A 85 13.00 0.77 4.90
C VAL A 85 14.46 0.47 5.27
N SER A 86 14.70 -0.60 6.03
CA SER A 86 16.05 -1.02 6.39
C SER A 86 16.88 -1.44 5.19
N VAL A 87 16.26 -2.10 4.18
CA VAL A 87 16.91 -2.38 2.89
C VAL A 87 17.27 -1.09 2.16
N ALA A 88 16.36 -0.10 2.14
CA ALA A 88 16.63 1.18 1.49
C ALA A 88 17.82 1.91 2.14
N ILE A 89 17.91 1.90 3.47
CA ILE A 89 19.03 2.50 4.21
C ILE A 89 20.32 1.71 3.98
N ALA A 90 20.27 0.39 4.08
CA ALA A 90 21.47 -0.46 3.91
C ALA A 90 22.08 -0.37 2.52
N THR A 91 21.27 -0.09 1.48
CA THR A 91 21.74 -0.06 0.09
C THR A 91 21.87 1.37 -0.45
N GLY A 92 20.90 2.23 -0.12
CA GLY A 92 20.81 3.61 -0.62
C GLY A 92 21.36 4.66 0.35
N GLY A 93 21.74 4.25 1.58
CA GLY A 93 22.17 5.16 2.63
C GLY A 93 21.04 5.98 3.25
N PRO A 94 21.36 6.88 4.21
CA PRO A 94 20.37 7.75 4.86
C PRO A 94 19.57 8.61 3.88
N GLY A 95 20.17 9.04 2.76
CA GLY A 95 19.51 9.82 1.72
C GLY A 95 18.31 9.14 1.07
N ALA A 96 18.23 7.80 1.09
CA ALA A 96 17.08 7.08 0.59
C ALA A 96 15.78 7.43 1.32
N VAL A 97 15.85 7.80 2.60
CA VAL A 97 14.69 8.23 3.40
C VAL A 97 14.07 9.51 2.85
N PHE A 98 14.88 10.49 2.44
CA PHE A 98 14.39 11.70 1.77
C PHE A 98 13.57 11.37 0.52
N TRP A 99 14.07 10.46 -0.31
CA TRP A 99 13.40 10.06 -1.55
C TRP A 99 12.15 9.23 -1.29
N MET A 100 12.08 8.48 -0.18
CA MET A 100 10.84 7.85 0.28
C MET A 100 9.79 8.90 0.65
N TRP A 101 10.16 9.98 1.35
CA TRP A 101 9.23 11.08 1.63
C TRP A 101 8.78 11.80 0.36
N ALA A 102 9.71 12.05 -0.56
CA ALA A 102 9.40 12.71 -1.83
C ALA A 102 8.35 11.92 -2.63
N VAL A 103 8.51 10.60 -2.74
CA VAL A 103 7.53 9.76 -3.45
C VAL A 103 6.20 9.64 -2.70
N ALA A 104 6.21 9.65 -1.37
CA ALA A 104 4.97 9.66 -0.58
C ALA A 104 4.15 10.94 -0.81
N LEU A 105 4.81 12.10 -0.77
CA LEU A 105 4.16 13.39 -1.06
C LEU A 105 3.58 13.45 -2.49
N MET A 106 4.29 12.89 -3.46
CA MET A 106 3.77 12.69 -4.81
C MET A 106 2.65 11.65 -4.85
N GLY A 107 2.78 10.59 -4.08
CA GLY A 107 1.82 9.50 -3.98
C GLY A 107 0.43 9.91 -3.46
N PHE A 108 0.34 10.97 -2.63
CA PHE A 108 -0.93 11.46 -2.10
C PHE A 108 -1.97 11.71 -3.18
N ILE A 109 -1.61 12.44 -4.24
CA ILE A 109 -2.57 12.77 -5.31
C ILE A 109 -2.89 11.57 -6.20
N VAL A 110 -1.93 10.67 -6.37
CA VAL A 110 -2.12 9.45 -7.17
C VAL A 110 -3.06 8.50 -6.44
N LYS A 111 -2.80 8.21 -5.16
CA LYS A 111 -3.65 7.36 -4.30
C LYS A 111 -5.07 7.90 -4.18
N PHE A 112 -5.19 9.22 -3.94
CA PHE A 112 -6.46 9.94 -3.96
C PHE A 112 -7.21 9.72 -5.28
N SER A 113 -6.52 9.85 -6.41
CA SER A 113 -7.11 9.78 -7.75
C SER A 113 -7.64 8.38 -8.07
N GLU A 114 -6.84 7.33 -7.81
CA GLU A 114 -7.24 5.95 -8.09
C GLU A 114 -8.43 5.50 -7.22
N ILE A 115 -8.45 5.87 -5.94
CA ILE A 115 -9.57 5.57 -5.03
C ILE A 115 -10.84 6.32 -5.48
N THR A 116 -10.70 7.60 -5.83
CA THR A 116 -11.82 8.41 -6.33
C THR A 116 -12.41 7.77 -7.59
N LEU A 117 -11.59 7.31 -8.53
CA LEU A 117 -12.05 6.59 -9.73
C LEU A 117 -12.71 5.26 -9.36
N GLY A 118 -12.11 4.46 -8.46
CA GLY A 118 -12.66 3.18 -8.02
C GLY A 118 -14.06 3.33 -7.43
N MET A 119 -14.27 4.34 -6.61
CA MET A 119 -15.57 4.67 -6.03
C MET A 119 -16.58 5.18 -7.07
N ALA A 120 -16.14 6.03 -8.01
CA ALA A 120 -17.02 6.61 -9.01
C ALA A 120 -17.56 5.58 -10.02
N TYR A 121 -16.78 4.56 -10.33
CA TYR A 121 -17.11 3.57 -11.36
C TYR A 121 -17.41 2.17 -10.81
N ARG A 122 -17.65 2.03 -9.52
CA ARG A 122 -18.02 0.76 -8.89
C ARG A 122 -19.38 0.25 -9.38
N GLU A 123 -19.58 -1.05 -9.27
CA GLU A 123 -20.83 -1.72 -9.64
C GLU A 123 -21.25 -2.68 -8.53
N ARG A 124 -22.55 -2.92 -8.43
CA ARG A 124 -23.09 -3.98 -7.58
C ARG A 124 -23.09 -5.29 -8.34
N ASP A 125 -22.41 -6.28 -7.81
CA ASP A 125 -22.36 -7.62 -8.39
C ASP A 125 -23.77 -8.26 -8.29
N PRO A 126 -24.39 -8.67 -9.40
CA PRO A 126 -25.73 -9.22 -9.41
C PRO A 126 -25.85 -10.57 -8.70
N GLU A 127 -24.76 -11.34 -8.62
CA GLU A 127 -24.76 -12.66 -7.98
C GLU A 127 -24.53 -12.60 -6.47
N THR A 128 -23.70 -11.64 -6.00
CA THR A 128 -23.34 -11.51 -4.59
C THR A 128 -24.04 -10.37 -3.89
N GLY A 129 -24.59 -9.42 -4.63
CA GLY A 129 -25.13 -8.15 -4.12
C GLY A 129 -24.07 -7.22 -3.55
N ARG A 130 -22.78 -7.55 -3.64
CA ARG A 130 -21.66 -6.77 -3.09
C ARG A 130 -21.20 -5.70 -4.06
N TRP A 131 -20.63 -4.62 -3.50
CA TRP A 131 -20.02 -3.57 -4.29
C TRP A 131 -18.60 -3.97 -4.72
N HIS A 132 -18.35 -3.90 -6.01
CA HIS A 132 -17.03 -4.11 -6.62
C HIS A 132 -16.63 -2.90 -7.45
N GLY A 133 -15.38 -2.51 -7.34
CA GLY A 133 -14.76 -1.46 -8.12
C GLY A 133 -13.27 -1.65 -8.20
N GLY A 134 -12.58 -0.75 -8.86
CA GLY A 134 -11.15 -0.80 -9.07
C GLY A 134 -10.81 -0.70 -10.55
N PHE A 135 -9.57 -1.04 -10.90
CA PHE A 135 -9.00 -0.80 -12.22
C PHE A 135 -9.90 -1.28 -13.38
N TYR A 136 -10.36 -2.53 -13.34
CA TYR A 136 -11.21 -3.08 -14.39
C TYR A 136 -12.46 -2.25 -14.64
N TRP A 137 -13.15 -1.81 -13.57
CA TRP A 137 -14.42 -1.10 -13.66
C TRP A 137 -14.24 0.31 -14.20
N TYR A 138 -13.29 1.10 -13.70
CA TYR A 138 -13.12 2.46 -14.22
C TYR A 138 -12.48 2.49 -15.62
N VAL A 139 -11.68 1.49 -16.00
CA VAL A 139 -11.21 1.37 -17.38
C VAL A 139 -12.37 1.04 -18.33
N ARG A 140 -13.17 0.02 -18.00
CA ARG A 140 -14.29 -0.43 -18.87
C ARG A 140 -15.38 0.64 -19.01
N ARG A 141 -15.74 1.31 -17.92
CA ARG A 141 -16.84 2.29 -17.88
C ARG A 141 -16.39 3.72 -18.16
N GLY A 142 -15.18 4.09 -17.72
CA GLY A 142 -14.68 5.45 -17.84
C GLY A 142 -13.93 5.72 -19.13
N LEU A 143 -13.19 4.75 -19.69
CA LEU A 143 -12.53 4.86 -21.00
C LEU A 143 -13.35 4.22 -22.14
N GLY A 144 -14.34 3.39 -21.80
CA GLY A 144 -15.23 2.74 -22.76
C GLY A 144 -14.92 1.27 -23.02
N LYS A 145 -15.87 0.62 -23.72
CA LYS A 145 -15.84 -0.83 -23.96
C LYS A 145 -14.58 -1.32 -24.71
N SER A 146 -14.01 -0.50 -25.58
CA SER A 146 -12.78 -0.80 -26.33
C SER A 146 -11.56 -1.01 -25.42
N TRP A 147 -11.56 -0.45 -24.23
CA TRP A 147 -10.47 -0.58 -23.25
C TRP A 147 -10.64 -1.77 -22.28
N LYS A 148 -11.71 -2.54 -22.41
CA LYS A 148 -11.99 -3.69 -21.54
C LYS A 148 -10.83 -4.68 -21.46
N TRP A 149 -10.09 -4.88 -22.56
CA TRP A 149 -8.94 -5.76 -22.61
C TRP A 149 -7.84 -5.39 -21.61
N LEU A 150 -7.59 -4.06 -21.44
CA LEU A 150 -6.59 -3.58 -20.48
C LEU A 150 -7.02 -3.87 -19.04
N GLY A 151 -8.32 -3.75 -18.74
CA GLY A 151 -8.87 -4.13 -17.44
C GLY A 151 -8.73 -5.62 -17.14
N ILE A 152 -8.98 -6.48 -18.14
CA ILE A 152 -8.79 -7.94 -18.04
C ILE A 152 -7.30 -8.26 -17.88
N PHE A 153 -6.44 -7.66 -18.70
CA PHE A 153 -4.99 -7.84 -18.62
C PHE A 153 -4.48 -7.51 -17.21
N TRP A 154 -4.84 -6.35 -16.67
CA TRP A 154 -4.46 -5.96 -15.32
C TRP A 154 -4.98 -6.93 -14.26
N ALA A 155 -6.23 -7.42 -14.37
CA ALA A 155 -6.79 -8.37 -13.44
C ALA A 155 -6.04 -9.72 -13.45
N VAL A 156 -5.57 -10.18 -14.62
CA VAL A 156 -4.71 -11.37 -14.74
C VAL A 156 -3.37 -11.12 -14.05
N ILE A 157 -2.72 -10.02 -14.36
CA ILE A 157 -1.40 -9.67 -13.82
C ILE A 157 -1.47 -9.52 -12.29
N LEU A 158 -2.45 -8.78 -11.78
CA LEU A 158 -2.61 -8.62 -10.33
C LEU A 158 -3.01 -9.95 -9.67
N GLY A 159 -3.91 -10.72 -10.25
CA GLY A 159 -4.27 -12.03 -9.73
C GLY A 159 -3.06 -12.96 -9.60
N CYS A 160 -2.15 -12.95 -10.57
CA CYS A 160 -0.88 -13.68 -10.47
C CYS A 160 0.02 -13.13 -9.35
N ALA A 161 0.14 -11.80 -9.20
CA ALA A 161 0.94 -11.20 -8.13
C ALA A 161 0.41 -11.59 -6.74
N MET A 162 -0.89 -11.43 -6.55
CA MET A 162 -1.53 -11.58 -5.24
C MET A 162 -1.57 -13.03 -4.73
N VAL A 163 -1.48 -14.03 -5.60
CA VAL A 163 -1.38 -15.43 -5.18
C VAL A 163 -0.03 -15.76 -4.55
N PHE A 164 1.04 -15.04 -4.97
CA PHE A 164 2.38 -15.20 -4.41
C PHE A 164 2.62 -14.35 -3.16
N ALA A 165 1.83 -13.30 -2.95
CA ALA A 165 2.00 -12.40 -1.84
C ALA A 165 2.02 -13.08 -0.45
N PRO A 166 1.16 -14.06 -0.12
CA PRO A 166 1.22 -14.79 1.14
C PRO A 166 2.55 -15.52 1.37
N ALA A 167 3.18 -16.03 0.30
CA ALA A 167 4.48 -16.68 0.41
C ALA A 167 5.57 -15.69 0.83
N VAL A 168 5.59 -14.50 0.24
CA VAL A 168 6.52 -13.41 0.55
C VAL A 168 6.37 -12.96 2.00
N GLN A 169 5.12 -12.80 2.45
CA GLN A 169 4.82 -12.36 3.81
C GLN A 169 5.21 -13.42 4.85
N ALA A 170 4.83 -14.68 4.63
CA ALA A 170 5.17 -15.79 5.54
C ALA A 170 6.69 -16.02 5.63
N ASN A 171 7.41 -15.92 4.50
CA ASN A 171 8.87 -16.03 4.48
C ASN A 171 9.53 -14.96 5.35
N SER A 172 9.10 -13.71 5.23
CA SER A 172 9.66 -12.60 6.01
C SER A 172 9.43 -12.75 7.52
N VAL A 173 8.28 -13.32 7.90
CA VAL A 173 8.00 -13.67 9.31
C VAL A 173 8.96 -14.75 9.80
N VAL A 174 9.17 -15.81 9.00
CA VAL A 174 10.11 -16.89 9.34
C VAL A 174 11.54 -16.38 9.45
N GLU A 175 11.97 -15.53 8.51
CA GLU A 175 13.31 -14.92 8.57
C GLU A 175 13.49 -14.08 9.84
N ALA A 176 12.48 -13.30 10.22
CA ALA A 176 12.54 -12.52 11.46
C ALA A 176 12.58 -13.41 12.71
N ILE A 177 11.82 -14.50 12.75
CA ILE A 177 11.79 -15.46 13.87
C ILE A 177 13.15 -16.16 14.00
N ARG A 178 13.76 -16.58 12.90
CA ARG A 178 15.06 -17.30 12.89
C ARG A 178 16.24 -16.51 13.47
N VAL A 179 16.13 -15.19 13.55
CA VAL A 179 17.17 -14.35 14.18
C VAL A 179 17.40 -14.73 15.66
N SER A 180 16.36 -15.17 16.36
CA SER A 180 16.43 -15.44 17.80
C SER A 180 15.81 -16.77 18.26
N PHE A 181 15.09 -17.44 17.38
CA PHE A 181 14.34 -18.66 17.72
C PHE A 181 14.54 -19.73 16.65
N ASP A 182 14.89 -20.93 17.07
CA ASP A 182 15.02 -22.09 16.17
C ASP A 182 13.66 -22.80 15.99
N VAL A 183 12.73 -22.10 15.32
CA VAL A 183 11.40 -22.64 15.02
C VAL A 183 11.37 -23.12 13.57
N PRO A 184 10.95 -24.38 13.29
CA PRO A 184 10.77 -24.86 11.94
C PRO A 184 9.79 -24.00 11.15
N GLY A 185 10.20 -23.44 10.00
CA GLY A 185 9.41 -22.51 9.21
C GLY A 185 8.04 -23.05 8.81
N TRP A 186 7.91 -24.35 8.53
CA TRP A 186 6.63 -24.96 8.16
C TRP A 186 5.55 -24.84 9.24
N ILE A 187 5.93 -24.85 10.53
CA ILE A 187 4.98 -24.67 11.65
C ILE A 187 4.39 -23.25 11.57
N VAL A 188 5.25 -22.25 11.37
CA VAL A 188 4.81 -20.85 11.20
C VAL A 188 3.88 -20.73 9.98
N GLY A 189 4.26 -21.34 8.85
CA GLY A 189 3.46 -21.32 7.63
C GLY A 189 2.08 -21.97 7.77
N VAL A 190 2.00 -23.10 8.46
CA VAL A 190 0.72 -23.78 8.70
C VAL A 190 -0.18 -22.95 9.62
N ILE A 191 0.35 -22.42 10.73
CA ILE A 191 -0.41 -21.55 11.63
C ILE A 191 -0.93 -20.33 10.88
N PHE A 192 -0.05 -19.69 10.10
CA PHE A 192 -0.38 -18.52 9.28
C PHE A 192 -1.51 -18.84 8.27
N ALA A 193 -1.40 -19.95 7.54
CA ALA A 193 -2.38 -20.37 6.55
C ALA A 193 -3.74 -20.73 7.18
N VAL A 194 -3.75 -21.40 8.33
CA VAL A 194 -5.00 -21.77 9.03
C VAL A 194 -5.76 -20.53 9.51
N ILE A 195 -5.07 -19.59 10.17
CA ILE A 195 -5.72 -18.36 10.64
C ILE A 195 -6.21 -17.53 9.45
N MET A 196 -5.42 -17.44 8.37
CA MET A 196 -5.79 -16.77 7.14
C MET A 196 -7.05 -17.39 6.52
N ALA A 197 -7.13 -18.71 6.43
CA ALA A 197 -8.29 -19.42 5.90
C ALA A 197 -9.57 -19.09 6.67
N VAL A 198 -9.52 -19.08 8.01
CA VAL A 198 -10.67 -18.75 8.88
C VAL A 198 -11.19 -17.33 8.59
N VAL A 199 -10.31 -16.34 8.47
CA VAL A 199 -10.72 -14.95 8.24
C VAL A 199 -11.25 -14.76 6.80
N LEU A 200 -10.65 -15.44 5.81
CA LEU A 200 -11.06 -15.36 4.40
C LEU A 200 -12.48 -15.88 4.15
N VAL A 201 -12.98 -16.84 4.94
CA VAL A 201 -14.32 -17.41 4.75
C VAL A 201 -15.41 -16.33 4.75
N GLY A 202 -15.33 -15.33 5.63
CA GLY A 202 -16.32 -14.24 5.71
C GLY A 202 -16.20 -13.17 4.63
N GLY A 203 -15.16 -13.24 3.77
CA GLY A 203 -14.92 -12.25 2.70
C GLY A 203 -14.65 -10.84 3.24
N ILE A 204 -14.95 -9.81 2.44
CA ILE A 204 -14.60 -8.41 2.76
C ILE A 204 -15.11 -7.96 4.14
N LYS A 205 -16.29 -8.37 4.56
CA LYS A 205 -16.85 -7.98 5.89
C LYS A 205 -16.02 -8.53 7.04
N SER A 206 -15.59 -9.77 6.97
CA SER A 206 -14.72 -10.38 7.98
C SER A 206 -13.32 -9.74 7.97
N ILE A 207 -12.76 -9.59 6.79
CA ILE A 207 -11.43 -8.99 6.59
C ILE A 207 -11.41 -7.56 7.11
N SER A 208 -12.40 -6.74 6.76
CA SER A 208 -12.47 -5.34 7.19
C SER A 208 -12.73 -5.19 8.69
N SER A 209 -13.59 -6.06 9.25
CA SER A 209 -13.84 -6.07 10.70
C SER A 209 -12.61 -6.52 11.52
N PHE A 210 -11.78 -7.39 10.95
CA PHE A 210 -10.49 -7.75 11.52
C PHE A 210 -9.49 -6.59 11.37
N ALA A 211 -9.37 -6.02 10.17
CA ALA A 211 -8.42 -4.96 9.87
C ALA A 211 -8.68 -3.68 10.68
N GLU A 212 -9.95 -3.26 10.86
CA GLU A 212 -10.27 -2.04 11.63
C GLU A 212 -9.83 -2.09 13.10
N LYS A 213 -9.68 -3.30 13.65
CA LYS A 213 -9.23 -3.50 15.04
C LYS A 213 -7.72 -3.66 15.13
N VAL A 214 -7.17 -4.48 14.24
CA VAL A 214 -5.75 -4.89 14.29
C VAL A 214 -4.83 -3.82 13.74
N VAL A 215 -5.20 -3.19 12.60
CA VAL A 215 -4.31 -2.23 11.93
C VAL A 215 -4.01 -1.00 12.78
N PRO A 216 -5.00 -0.30 13.39
CA PRO A 216 -4.69 0.84 14.25
C PRO A 216 -3.88 0.43 15.49
N LEU A 217 -4.19 -0.73 16.08
CA LEU A 217 -3.50 -1.23 17.27
C LEU A 217 -2.02 -1.54 16.97
N MET A 218 -1.75 -2.28 15.87
CA MET A 218 -0.37 -2.63 15.50
C MET A 218 0.45 -1.41 15.09
N ALA A 219 -0.14 -0.47 14.34
CA ALA A 219 0.52 0.77 13.95
C ALA A 219 0.85 1.63 15.18
N LEU A 220 -0.11 1.77 16.10
CA LEU A 220 0.08 2.52 17.34
C LEU A 220 1.16 1.89 18.23
N ALA A 221 1.14 0.56 18.40
CA ALA A 221 2.14 -0.16 19.18
C ALA A 221 3.55 0.05 18.58
N TYR A 222 3.67 0.00 17.25
CA TYR A 222 4.93 0.24 16.55
C TYR A 222 5.43 1.67 16.75
N VAL A 223 4.54 2.66 16.60
CA VAL A 223 4.89 4.08 16.82
C VAL A 223 5.31 4.33 18.26
N ILE A 224 4.58 3.79 19.25
CA ILE A 224 4.93 3.93 20.67
C ILE A 224 6.31 3.33 20.95
N GLY A 225 6.59 2.11 20.49
CA GLY A 225 7.90 1.49 20.66
C GLY A 225 9.02 2.27 20.01
N SER A 226 8.77 2.82 18.81
CA SER A 226 9.72 3.69 18.09
C SER A 226 9.97 5.00 18.85
N VAL A 227 8.92 5.68 19.30
CA VAL A 227 9.02 6.93 20.06
C VAL A 227 9.80 6.73 21.36
N PHE A 228 9.58 5.62 22.06
CA PHE A 228 10.37 5.28 23.25
C PHE A 228 11.88 5.26 22.97
N ILE A 229 12.29 4.63 21.86
CA ILE A 229 13.69 4.61 21.43
C ILE A 229 14.17 6.00 21.03
N LEU A 230 13.38 6.73 20.25
CA LEU A 230 13.74 8.07 19.80
C LEU A 230 13.88 9.08 20.94
N VAL A 231 13.11 8.96 22.02
CA VAL A 231 13.31 9.77 23.24
C VAL A 231 14.68 9.48 23.85
N LYS A 232 15.07 8.20 23.93
CA LYS A 232 16.37 7.78 24.49
C LYS A 232 17.55 8.24 23.62
N PHE A 233 17.40 8.21 22.31
CA PHE A 233 18.42 8.63 21.33
C PHE A 233 18.16 10.03 20.76
N GLY A 234 17.43 10.88 21.48
CA GLY A 234 16.96 12.19 21.02
C GLY A 234 18.09 13.13 20.59
N SER A 235 19.26 13.05 21.23
CA SER A 235 20.44 13.81 20.85
C SER A 235 20.94 13.53 19.42
N ASN A 236 20.67 12.34 18.87
CA ASN A 236 21.09 11.95 17.53
C ASN A 236 20.12 12.42 16.44
N ILE A 237 18.88 12.79 16.79
CA ILE A 237 17.84 13.15 15.82
C ILE A 237 18.27 14.30 14.90
N PRO A 238 18.81 15.45 15.40
CA PRO A 238 19.22 16.53 14.51
C PRO A 238 20.30 16.11 13.51
N HIS A 239 21.28 15.32 13.97
CA HIS A 239 22.33 14.79 13.11
C HIS A 239 21.77 13.83 12.04
N VAL A 240 20.85 12.94 12.42
CA VAL A 240 20.19 12.02 11.49
C VAL A 240 19.41 12.77 10.41
N PHE A 241 18.66 13.81 10.78
CA PHE A 241 17.99 14.65 9.78
C PHE A 241 19.00 15.32 8.84
N ALA A 242 20.11 15.87 9.37
CA ALA A 242 21.16 16.45 8.54
C ALA A 242 21.71 15.40 7.53
N MET A 243 22.02 14.19 7.98
CA MET A 243 22.47 13.10 7.10
C MET A 243 21.42 12.75 6.03
N ILE A 244 20.13 12.67 6.39
CA ILE A 244 19.06 12.36 5.43
C ILE A 244 19.04 13.41 4.32
N PHE A 245 19.10 14.69 4.64
CA PHE A 245 19.08 15.78 3.65
C PHE A 245 20.40 15.87 2.87
N GLU A 246 21.53 15.73 3.51
CA GLU A 246 22.84 15.80 2.86
C GLU A 246 23.03 14.68 1.85
N TYR A 247 22.85 13.44 2.28
CA TYR A 247 23.08 12.26 1.42
C TYR A 247 21.93 11.95 0.44
N ALA A 248 20.86 12.71 0.47
CA ALA A 248 19.88 12.72 -0.60
C ALA A 248 20.43 13.29 -1.91
N PHE A 249 21.44 14.19 -1.82
CA PHE A 249 21.99 14.96 -2.95
C PHE A 249 23.50 14.82 -3.09
N THR A 250 24.18 14.20 -2.14
CA THR A 250 25.62 13.93 -2.16
C THR A 250 25.89 12.42 -1.98
N PRO A 251 26.96 11.89 -2.61
CA PRO A 251 27.33 10.50 -2.39
C PRO A 251 27.86 10.31 -0.96
N MET A 252 27.60 9.13 -0.40
CA MET A 252 28.12 8.74 0.91
C MET A 252 29.23 7.69 0.76
N ALA A 253 30.37 7.93 1.35
CA ALA A 253 31.47 6.98 1.38
C ALA A 253 31.13 5.76 2.24
N ALA A 254 31.84 4.64 1.98
CA ALA A 254 31.74 3.45 2.81
C ALA A 254 32.15 3.75 4.26
N THR A 255 31.42 3.20 5.22
CA THR A 255 31.69 3.35 6.65
C THR A 255 31.22 2.12 7.42
N GLY A 256 32.07 1.55 8.26
CA GLY A 256 31.77 0.31 8.97
C GLY A 256 31.38 -0.83 8.01
N GLY A 257 30.26 -1.47 8.27
CA GLY A 257 29.67 -2.50 7.39
C GLY A 257 28.83 -1.96 6.23
N PHE A 258 28.67 -0.63 6.11
CA PHE A 258 27.96 0.03 5.00
C PHE A 258 28.90 0.22 3.81
N ALA A 259 28.50 -0.27 2.63
CA ALA A 259 29.34 -0.26 1.43
C ALA A 259 29.49 1.10 0.72
N GLY A 260 28.81 2.13 1.23
CA GLY A 260 28.69 3.43 0.58
C GLY A 260 27.49 3.50 -0.39
N SER A 261 27.08 4.70 -0.75
CA SER A 261 26.00 4.90 -1.73
C SER A 261 26.26 6.08 -2.65
N THR A 262 25.79 5.98 -3.87
CA THR A 262 25.68 7.11 -4.79
C THR A 262 24.33 7.79 -4.63
N VAL A 263 24.22 9.06 -5.03
CA VAL A 263 22.91 9.77 -5.07
C VAL A 263 21.88 8.97 -5.87
N MET A 264 22.33 8.30 -6.94
CA MET A 264 21.49 7.45 -7.77
C MET A 264 20.90 6.26 -7.01
N LEU A 265 21.71 5.61 -6.17
CA LEU A 265 21.24 4.50 -5.32
C LEU A 265 20.25 5.01 -4.27
N ALA A 266 20.51 6.17 -3.66
CA ALA A 266 19.58 6.79 -2.71
C ALA A 266 18.22 7.08 -3.37
N ILE A 267 18.22 7.69 -4.56
CA ILE A 267 17.00 7.94 -5.34
C ILE A 267 16.28 6.63 -5.65
N ARG A 268 16.98 5.68 -6.27
CA ARG A 268 16.40 4.41 -6.73
C ARG A 268 15.75 3.64 -5.58
N TRP A 269 16.50 3.42 -4.51
CA TRP A 269 16.01 2.63 -3.37
C TRP A 269 14.95 3.37 -2.56
N GLY A 270 15.10 4.67 -2.34
CA GLY A 270 14.10 5.46 -1.66
C GLY A 270 12.75 5.46 -2.38
N LEU A 271 12.76 5.70 -3.70
CA LEU A 271 11.55 5.71 -4.50
C LEU A 271 10.93 4.32 -4.66
N ALA A 272 11.74 3.29 -4.97
CA ALA A 272 11.24 1.94 -5.12
C ALA A 272 10.58 1.42 -3.83
N ARG A 273 11.23 1.61 -2.68
CA ARG A 273 10.68 1.16 -1.39
C ARG A 273 9.54 2.05 -0.90
N GLY A 274 9.53 3.33 -1.24
CA GLY A 274 8.40 4.22 -0.96
C GLY A 274 7.13 3.81 -1.73
N VAL A 275 7.22 3.60 -3.05
CA VAL A 275 6.09 3.11 -3.86
C VAL A 275 5.64 1.72 -3.41
N TYR A 276 6.59 0.83 -3.12
CA TYR A 276 6.29 -0.51 -2.64
C TYR A 276 5.53 -0.50 -1.31
N SER A 277 5.89 0.41 -0.38
CA SER A 277 5.23 0.55 0.90
C SER A 277 3.81 1.07 0.76
N ASN A 278 3.62 2.23 0.12
CA ASN A 278 2.32 2.91 0.09
C ASN A 278 1.39 2.48 -1.06
N GLU A 279 1.89 1.68 -2.01
CA GLU A 279 1.14 1.16 -3.17
C GLU A 279 0.49 2.25 -4.04
N ALA A 280 0.88 3.52 -3.92
CA ALA A 280 0.27 4.60 -4.69
C ALA A 280 0.55 4.42 -6.19
N GLY A 281 -0.51 4.41 -6.98
CA GLY A 281 -0.44 4.23 -8.42
C GLY A 281 -0.52 2.79 -8.91
N THR A 282 -0.67 1.81 -8.02
CA THR A 282 -0.81 0.38 -8.41
C THR A 282 -2.21 0.00 -8.85
N GLY A 283 -3.23 0.76 -8.43
CA GLY A 283 -4.64 0.47 -8.68
C GLY A 283 -5.26 -0.55 -7.73
N MET A 284 -4.57 -0.92 -6.64
CA MET A 284 -5.00 -1.95 -5.69
C MET A 284 -5.96 -1.40 -4.64
N ALA A 285 -5.64 -0.26 -4.02
CA ALA A 285 -6.47 0.35 -2.99
C ALA A 285 -7.95 0.52 -3.39
N PRO A 286 -8.27 0.90 -4.63
CA PRO A 286 -9.66 0.95 -5.09
C PRO A 286 -10.46 -0.33 -4.90
N LEU A 287 -9.82 -1.52 -4.86
CA LEU A 287 -10.51 -2.80 -4.67
C LEU A 287 -11.15 -2.92 -3.27
N ALA A 288 -10.52 -2.36 -2.23
CA ALA A 288 -11.10 -2.28 -0.89
C ALA A 288 -12.03 -1.08 -0.77
N HIS A 289 -11.60 0.10 -1.23
CA HIS A 289 -12.32 1.34 -1.05
C HIS A 289 -13.66 1.41 -1.78
N SER A 290 -13.80 0.70 -2.89
CA SER A 290 -15.07 0.66 -3.64
C SER A 290 -16.22 -0.01 -2.89
N SER A 291 -15.94 -0.81 -1.87
CA SER A 291 -16.96 -1.39 -0.99
C SER A 291 -17.47 -0.42 0.10
N SER A 292 -16.90 0.79 0.20
CA SER A 292 -17.22 1.78 1.23
C SER A 292 -18.62 2.39 1.07
N SER A 293 -19.26 2.70 2.19
CA SER A 293 -20.53 3.44 2.28
C SER A 293 -20.39 4.97 2.19
N ALA A 294 -19.26 5.49 1.69
CA ALA A 294 -19.11 6.93 1.46
C ALA A 294 -20.08 7.40 0.37
N ASN A 295 -20.79 8.50 0.63
CA ASN A 295 -21.80 9.06 -0.30
C ASN A 295 -21.22 9.92 -1.42
N HIS A 296 -19.90 10.07 -1.51
CA HIS A 296 -19.21 10.78 -2.59
C HIS A 296 -17.83 10.20 -2.84
N PRO A 297 -17.42 9.96 -4.12
CA PRO A 297 -16.12 9.36 -4.45
C PRO A 297 -14.91 10.09 -3.85
N VAL A 298 -14.94 11.42 -3.87
CA VAL A 298 -13.84 12.23 -3.31
C VAL A 298 -13.74 12.09 -1.79
N LYS A 299 -14.85 11.91 -1.06
CA LYS A 299 -14.77 11.65 0.39
C LYS A 299 -13.97 10.39 0.68
N GLN A 300 -14.15 9.34 -0.12
CA GLN A 300 -13.34 8.14 0.04
C GLN A 300 -11.91 8.33 -0.48
N GLY A 301 -11.73 9.11 -1.55
CA GLY A 301 -10.40 9.48 -2.04
C GLY A 301 -9.53 10.19 -1.00
N LEU A 302 -10.12 11.02 -0.10
CA LEU A 302 -9.38 11.67 0.99
C LEU A 302 -8.71 10.67 1.93
N TRP A 303 -9.31 9.48 2.14
CA TRP A 303 -8.68 8.41 2.91
C TRP A 303 -7.37 7.94 2.28
N GLY A 304 -7.24 7.95 0.95
CA GLY A 304 -5.99 7.61 0.28
C GLY A 304 -4.83 8.56 0.63
N ILE A 305 -5.11 9.86 0.85
CA ILE A 305 -4.11 10.80 1.37
C ILE A 305 -3.67 10.38 2.78
N SER A 306 -4.65 10.03 3.63
CA SER A 306 -4.42 9.62 5.01
C SER A 306 -3.66 8.28 5.09
N GLU A 307 -3.93 7.34 4.17
CA GLU A 307 -3.21 6.07 4.08
C GLU A 307 -1.73 6.27 3.83
N VAL A 308 -1.37 6.99 2.76
CA VAL A 308 0.04 7.24 2.43
C VAL A 308 0.73 8.05 3.53
N PHE A 309 0.00 8.95 4.21
CA PHE A 309 0.52 9.70 5.34
C PHE A 309 0.87 8.78 6.51
N VAL A 310 -0.04 7.88 6.90
CA VAL A 310 0.21 6.91 8.00
C VAL A 310 1.32 5.93 7.60
N ASP A 311 1.21 5.35 6.42
CA ASP A 311 2.14 4.33 5.94
C ASP A 311 3.56 4.84 5.86
N THR A 312 3.78 5.86 5.04
CA THR A 312 5.15 6.27 4.69
C THR A 312 5.65 7.42 5.57
N ILE A 313 4.83 8.48 5.77
CA ILE A 313 5.31 9.64 6.53
C ILE A 313 5.41 9.32 8.03
N ILE A 314 4.52 8.47 8.58
CA ILE A 314 4.62 8.07 9.99
C ILE A 314 5.44 6.79 10.12
N VAL A 315 4.92 5.64 9.67
CA VAL A 315 5.48 4.33 10.03
C VAL A 315 6.87 4.09 9.42
N CYS A 316 7.07 4.37 8.12
CA CYS A 316 8.41 4.23 7.52
C CYS A 316 9.42 5.21 8.12
N THR A 317 8.99 6.45 8.48
CA THR A 317 9.85 7.42 9.14
C THR A 317 10.27 6.94 10.54
N MET A 318 9.36 6.34 11.31
CA MET A 318 9.71 5.75 12.62
C MET A 318 10.77 4.68 12.46
N THR A 319 10.61 3.75 11.51
CA THR A 319 11.63 2.74 11.20
C THR A 319 12.96 3.37 10.84
N ALA A 320 12.95 4.33 9.91
CA ALA A 320 14.17 4.99 9.46
C ALA A 320 14.92 5.70 10.59
N LEU A 321 14.19 6.46 11.41
CA LEU A 321 14.80 7.19 12.53
C LEU A 321 15.35 6.23 13.60
N VAL A 322 14.64 5.15 13.93
CA VAL A 322 15.15 4.14 14.88
C VAL A 322 16.43 3.51 14.36
N VAL A 323 16.47 3.08 13.10
CA VAL A 323 17.65 2.44 12.49
C VAL A 323 18.83 3.42 12.41
N LEU A 324 18.59 4.67 12.03
CA LEU A 324 19.66 5.66 11.89
C LEU A 324 20.14 6.21 13.24
N CYS A 325 19.22 6.51 14.17
CA CYS A 325 19.59 7.07 15.48
C CYS A 325 20.35 6.10 16.37
N THR A 326 20.07 4.79 16.26
CA THR A 326 20.81 3.76 17.01
C THR A 326 22.21 3.49 16.43
N GLY A 327 22.47 3.88 15.17
CA GLY A 327 23.78 3.71 14.52
C GLY A 327 24.04 2.31 13.98
N VAL A 328 23.25 1.31 14.28
CA VAL A 328 23.49 -0.11 13.92
C VAL A 328 23.54 -0.39 12.41
N TRP A 329 23.01 0.52 11.60
CA TRP A 329 23.06 0.39 10.13
C TRP A 329 24.50 0.41 9.57
N THR A 330 25.46 0.92 10.33
CA THR A 330 26.90 0.91 9.99
C THR A 330 27.61 -0.40 10.37
N GLU A 331 26.96 -1.28 11.13
CA GLU A 331 27.52 -2.57 11.52
C GLU A 331 27.32 -3.66 10.48
N GLY A 332 26.51 -3.35 9.45
CA GLY A 332 26.07 -4.28 8.42
C GLY A 332 24.69 -4.89 8.73
N GLY A 333 24.24 -5.75 7.83
CA GLY A 333 22.90 -6.33 7.93
C GLY A 333 21.88 -5.54 7.10
N THR A 334 20.70 -6.12 6.91
CA THR A 334 19.65 -5.57 6.07
C THR A 334 18.28 -6.13 6.47
N GLY A 335 17.21 -5.57 5.95
CA GLY A 335 15.85 -6.09 6.11
C GLY A 335 15.35 -6.10 7.55
N ALA A 336 14.54 -7.11 7.88
CA ALA A 336 13.93 -7.24 9.20
C ALA A 336 14.97 -7.45 10.33
N ALA A 337 16.07 -8.12 10.02
CA ALA A 337 17.15 -8.35 10.96
C ALA A 337 17.81 -7.04 11.43
N LEU A 338 18.10 -6.14 10.49
CA LEU A 338 18.63 -4.80 10.83
C LEU A 338 17.66 -4.01 11.72
N THR A 339 16.36 -4.05 11.41
CA THR A 339 15.35 -3.39 12.25
C THR A 339 15.31 -4.02 13.65
N ALA A 340 15.35 -5.35 13.76
CA ALA A 340 15.34 -6.04 15.05
C ALA A 340 16.57 -5.68 15.89
N THR A 341 17.75 -5.61 15.27
CA THR A 341 19.00 -5.16 15.92
C THR A 341 18.88 -3.71 16.42
N ALA A 342 18.28 -2.83 15.60
CA ALA A 342 18.06 -1.42 15.97
C ALA A 342 17.13 -1.28 17.18
N PHE A 343 16.02 -2.04 17.21
CA PHE A 343 15.13 -2.06 18.37
C PHE A 343 15.79 -2.70 19.59
N GLY A 344 16.63 -3.73 19.40
CA GLY A 344 17.42 -4.34 20.46
C GLY A 344 18.38 -3.36 21.13
N ALA A 345 19.14 -2.62 20.33
CA ALA A 345 20.02 -1.55 20.80
C ALA A 345 19.20 -0.42 21.49
N GLY A 346 18.06 -0.07 20.91
CA GLY A 346 17.16 0.95 21.46
C GLY A 346 16.60 0.58 22.83
N PHE A 347 16.10 -0.62 23.00
CA PHE A 347 15.59 -1.11 24.29
C PHE A 347 16.70 -1.47 25.27
N GLY A 348 17.95 -1.61 24.82
CA GLY A 348 19.08 -2.10 25.63
C GLY A 348 18.99 -3.60 25.92
N ASN A 349 18.21 -4.33 25.15
CA ASN A 349 18.03 -5.78 25.27
C ASN A 349 17.71 -6.37 23.90
N ALA A 350 18.62 -7.16 23.34
CA ALA A 350 18.50 -7.74 22.00
C ALA A 350 17.27 -8.64 21.87
N ILE A 351 16.97 -9.46 22.88
CA ILE A 351 15.82 -10.37 22.87
C ILE A 351 14.51 -9.56 22.85
N ALA A 352 14.39 -8.53 23.70
CA ALA A 352 13.21 -7.68 23.75
C ALA A 352 12.96 -6.97 22.42
N GLY A 353 14.01 -6.45 21.77
CA GLY A 353 13.93 -5.84 20.46
C GLY A 353 13.48 -6.81 19.38
N THR A 354 14.09 -7.99 19.35
CA THR A 354 13.71 -9.05 18.40
C THR A 354 12.26 -9.50 18.60
N VAL A 355 11.84 -9.78 19.84
CA VAL A 355 10.45 -10.19 20.15
C VAL A 355 9.47 -9.12 19.74
N PHE A 356 9.76 -7.84 20.00
CA PHE A 356 8.92 -6.72 19.59
C PHE A 356 8.76 -6.66 18.07
N VAL A 357 9.88 -6.64 17.34
CA VAL A 357 9.86 -6.53 15.87
C VAL A 357 9.22 -7.77 15.24
N VAL A 358 9.52 -8.98 15.72
CA VAL A 358 8.90 -10.24 15.25
C VAL A 358 7.39 -10.20 15.47
N SER A 359 6.93 -9.74 16.64
CA SER A 359 5.50 -9.63 16.90
C SER A 359 4.82 -8.66 15.94
N ILE A 360 5.37 -7.46 15.77
CA ILE A 360 4.79 -6.46 14.87
C ILE A 360 4.82 -6.92 13.40
N ILE A 361 5.97 -7.43 12.92
CA ILE A 361 6.09 -7.88 11.52
C ILE A 361 5.16 -9.05 11.23
N THR A 362 4.89 -9.91 12.22
CA THR A 362 3.95 -11.03 12.09
C THR A 362 2.52 -10.51 11.84
N PHE A 363 2.06 -9.54 12.62
CA PHE A 363 0.75 -8.93 12.40
C PHE A 363 0.69 -8.17 11.07
N PHE A 364 1.71 -7.38 10.74
CA PHE A 364 1.80 -6.64 9.48
C PHE A 364 1.77 -7.60 8.27
N ALA A 365 2.61 -8.62 8.28
CA ALA A 365 2.67 -9.61 7.22
C ALA A 365 1.36 -10.39 7.08
N PHE A 366 0.74 -10.76 8.20
CA PHE A 366 -0.52 -11.49 8.21
C PHE A 366 -1.66 -10.66 7.60
N THR A 367 -1.82 -9.40 8.03
CA THR A 367 -2.86 -8.53 7.49
C THR A 367 -2.64 -8.25 6.00
N THR A 368 -1.40 -8.06 5.57
CA THR A 368 -1.04 -7.86 4.16
C THR A 368 -1.36 -9.10 3.32
N ALA A 369 -0.97 -10.30 3.77
CA ALA A 369 -1.28 -11.53 3.06
C ALA A 369 -2.79 -11.75 2.90
N LEU A 370 -3.56 -11.48 3.96
CA LEU A 370 -5.01 -11.61 3.99
C LEU A 370 -5.69 -10.70 2.95
N VAL A 371 -5.32 -9.43 2.92
CA VAL A 371 -5.91 -8.45 2.00
C VAL A 371 -5.44 -8.68 0.57
N ASN A 372 -4.20 -9.08 0.36
CA ASN A 372 -3.68 -9.41 -0.96
C ASN A 372 -4.42 -10.60 -1.60
N VAL A 373 -4.73 -11.64 -0.80
CA VAL A 373 -5.59 -12.74 -1.30
C VAL A 373 -6.98 -12.22 -1.67
N TYR A 374 -7.56 -11.31 -0.88
CA TYR A 374 -8.84 -10.69 -1.22
C TYR A 374 -8.76 -9.87 -2.52
N TYR A 375 -7.70 -9.10 -2.74
CA TYR A 375 -7.51 -8.36 -4.00
C TYR A 375 -7.43 -9.30 -5.20
N GLY A 376 -6.71 -10.40 -5.08
CA GLY A 376 -6.68 -11.43 -6.09
C GLY A 376 -8.04 -12.12 -6.29
N GLU A 377 -8.80 -12.36 -5.21
CA GLU A 377 -10.19 -12.86 -5.28
C GLU A 377 -11.08 -11.95 -6.12
N VAL A 378 -11.00 -10.62 -5.92
CA VAL A 378 -11.73 -9.66 -6.74
C VAL A 378 -11.32 -9.74 -8.21
N CYS A 379 -10.04 -9.93 -8.50
CA CYS A 379 -9.58 -10.18 -9.87
C CYS A 379 -10.15 -11.48 -10.45
N MET A 380 -10.22 -12.54 -9.65
CA MET A 380 -10.82 -13.82 -10.10
C MET A 380 -12.31 -13.71 -10.39
N THR A 381 -13.06 -12.87 -9.66
CA THR A 381 -14.47 -12.60 -9.99
C THR A 381 -14.63 -11.98 -11.37
N VAL A 382 -13.71 -11.11 -11.78
CA VAL A 382 -13.69 -10.51 -13.13
C VAL A 382 -13.40 -11.56 -14.21
N LEU A 383 -12.50 -12.52 -13.93
CA LEU A 383 -12.01 -13.48 -14.91
C LEU A 383 -12.93 -14.71 -15.08
N GLY A 384 -13.51 -15.22 -14.00
CA GLY A 384 -14.30 -16.46 -14.06
C GLY A 384 -15.41 -16.56 -13.01
N GLY A 385 -15.76 -15.44 -12.35
CA GLY A 385 -16.85 -15.39 -11.39
C GLY A 385 -16.57 -16.11 -10.07
N LYS A 386 -17.62 -16.35 -9.31
CA LYS A 386 -17.55 -16.96 -7.97
C LYS A 386 -16.83 -18.31 -7.90
N LYS A 387 -16.86 -19.10 -8.98
CA LYS A 387 -16.27 -20.43 -9.00
C LYS A 387 -14.78 -20.46 -8.74
N LEU A 388 -14.06 -19.36 -9.07
CA LEU A 388 -12.62 -19.23 -8.88
C LEU A 388 -12.23 -18.75 -7.49
N ILE A 389 -13.15 -18.25 -6.67
CA ILE A 389 -12.85 -17.66 -5.37
C ILE A 389 -12.24 -18.70 -4.42
N LEU A 390 -12.93 -19.84 -4.21
CA LEU A 390 -12.45 -20.86 -3.27
C LEU A 390 -11.11 -21.49 -3.70
N PRO A 391 -10.94 -21.94 -4.96
CA PRO A 391 -9.63 -22.39 -5.41
C PRO A 391 -8.52 -21.36 -5.22
N TYR A 392 -8.78 -20.09 -5.47
CA TYR A 392 -7.81 -19.02 -5.31
C TYR A 392 -7.41 -18.82 -3.83
N ARG A 393 -8.37 -18.83 -2.91
CA ARG A 393 -8.10 -18.77 -1.46
C ARG A 393 -7.23 -19.94 -0.97
N LEU A 394 -7.57 -21.16 -1.41
CA LEU A 394 -6.80 -22.35 -1.06
C LEU A 394 -5.38 -22.27 -1.60
N LEU A 395 -5.22 -21.78 -2.83
CA LEU A 395 -3.91 -21.58 -3.44
C LEU A 395 -3.09 -20.54 -2.67
N GLY A 396 -3.68 -19.41 -2.25
CA GLY A 396 -3.02 -18.42 -1.41
C GLY A 396 -2.56 -19.00 -0.07
N CYS A 397 -3.39 -19.82 0.59
CA CYS A 397 -3.01 -20.52 1.81
C CYS A 397 -1.86 -21.52 1.58
N ALA A 398 -1.88 -22.26 0.46
CA ALA A 398 -0.79 -23.16 0.10
C ALA A 398 0.52 -22.40 -0.15
N PHE A 399 0.48 -21.25 -0.81
CA PHE A 399 1.66 -20.42 -1.01
C PHE A 399 2.22 -19.85 0.29
N ALA A 400 1.39 -19.55 1.29
CA ALA A 400 1.88 -19.15 2.61
C ALA A 400 2.74 -20.26 3.25
N ILE A 401 2.30 -21.53 3.13
CA ILE A 401 3.07 -22.69 3.63
C ILE A 401 4.36 -22.87 2.81
N ILE A 402 4.27 -22.84 1.48
CA ILE A 402 5.44 -22.96 0.60
C ILE A 402 6.47 -21.88 0.92
N GLY A 403 6.02 -20.63 1.12
CA GLY A 403 6.83 -19.50 1.48
C GLY A 403 7.60 -19.63 2.76
N SER A 404 7.02 -20.29 3.73
CA SER A 404 7.63 -20.49 5.05
C SER A 404 8.80 -21.49 5.06
N VAL A 405 8.91 -22.32 4.02
CA VAL A 405 9.88 -23.43 3.99
C VAL A 405 11.11 -23.13 3.12
N GLY A 406 10.97 -22.29 2.09
CA GLY A 406 11.98 -22.12 1.04
C GLY A 406 12.66 -20.75 0.98
N ALA A 407 13.82 -20.70 0.31
CA ALA A 407 14.43 -19.45 -0.12
C ALA A 407 13.69 -18.95 -1.38
N LEU A 408 13.00 -17.82 -1.28
CA LEU A 408 12.00 -17.40 -2.26
C LEU A 408 12.40 -16.21 -3.14
N SER A 409 13.69 -16.03 -3.43
CA SER A 409 14.14 -14.94 -4.31
C SER A 409 13.38 -14.88 -5.65
N VAL A 410 13.03 -16.05 -6.19
CA VAL A 410 12.25 -16.14 -7.44
C VAL A 410 10.83 -15.60 -7.27
N LEU A 411 10.14 -15.94 -6.16
CA LEU A 411 8.77 -15.46 -5.92
C LEU A 411 8.74 -13.95 -5.62
N TRP A 412 9.74 -13.42 -4.92
CA TRP A 412 9.91 -11.99 -4.74
C TRP A 412 10.05 -11.27 -6.08
N ASN A 413 10.91 -11.77 -6.95
CA ASN A 413 11.13 -11.16 -8.27
C ASN A 413 9.90 -11.24 -9.17
N LEU A 414 9.16 -12.36 -9.13
CA LEU A 414 7.90 -12.49 -9.86
C LEU A 414 6.83 -11.53 -9.33
N PHE A 415 6.72 -11.42 -8.00
CA PHE A 415 5.83 -10.46 -7.38
C PHE A 415 6.14 -9.02 -7.82
N ASP A 416 7.42 -8.61 -7.73
CA ASP A 416 7.87 -7.29 -8.13
C ASP A 416 7.58 -7.02 -9.62
N PHE A 417 7.79 -8.01 -10.50
CA PHE A 417 7.47 -7.87 -11.92
C PHE A 417 5.98 -7.56 -12.15
N PHE A 418 5.10 -8.39 -11.62
CA PHE A 418 3.66 -8.22 -11.80
C PHE A 418 3.16 -6.91 -11.18
N PHE A 419 3.64 -6.59 -10.00
CA PHE A 419 3.31 -5.37 -9.28
C PHE A 419 3.71 -4.10 -10.05
N GLY A 420 4.92 -4.09 -10.62
CA GLY A 420 5.40 -2.99 -11.46
C GLY A 420 4.59 -2.81 -12.74
N VAL A 421 4.18 -3.90 -13.39
CA VAL A 421 3.30 -3.84 -14.58
C VAL A 421 1.93 -3.25 -14.22
N CYS A 422 1.35 -3.66 -13.08
CA CYS A 422 0.09 -3.09 -12.59
C CYS A 422 0.20 -1.59 -12.38
N ALA A 423 1.30 -1.13 -11.77
CA ALA A 423 1.55 0.29 -11.52
C ALA A 423 1.64 1.10 -12.82
N VAL A 424 2.34 0.61 -13.83
CA VAL A 424 2.41 1.28 -15.15
C VAL A 424 1.02 1.43 -15.75
N CYS A 425 0.25 0.34 -15.80
CA CYS A 425 -1.11 0.36 -16.36
C CYS A 425 -1.98 1.40 -15.65
N ASN A 426 -1.97 1.40 -14.32
CA ASN A 426 -2.83 2.29 -13.55
C ASN A 426 -2.41 3.75 -13.61
N LEU A 427 -1.11 4.06 -13.56
CA LEU A 427 -0.61 5.43 -13.70
C LEU A 427 -1.01 6.05 -15.04
N VAL A 428 -0.88 5.29 -16.14
CA VAL A 428 -1.32 5.72 -17.47
C VAL A 428 -2.83 5.99 -17.48
N VAL A 429 -3.64 5.10 -16.89
CA VAL A 429 -5.09 5.28 -16.85
C VAL A 429 -5.49 6.47 -15.97
N CYS A 430 -4.87 6.68 -14.82
CA CYS A 430 -5.09 7.88 -14.00
C CYS A 430 -4.81 9.16 -14.79
N PHE A 431 -3.73 9.18 -15.58
CA PHE A 431 -3.43 10.30 -16.47
C PHE A 431 -4.48 10.48 -17.57
N LEU A 432 -4.93 9.40 -18.22
CA LEU A 432 -5.98 9.46 -19.25
C LEU A 432 -7.30 9.96 -18.68
N MET A 433 -7.67 9.55 -17.47
CA MET A 433 -8.92 9.91 -16.77
C MET A 433 -8.82 11.20 -15.95
N ARG A 434 -7.81 12.01 -16.14
CA ARG A 434 -7.59 13.28 -15.42
C ARG A 434 -8.74 14.28 -15.50
N LYS A 435 -9.53 14.25 -16.58
CA LYS A 435 -10.71 15.13 -16.75
C LYS A 435 -11.84 14.70 -15.81
N GLN A 436 -12.09 13.39 -15.72
CA GLN A 436 -13.10 12.80 -14.84
C GLN A 436 -12.76 13.04 -13.36
N ILE A 437 -11.49 12.83 -12.97
CA ILE A 437 -11.03 13.14 -11.62
C ILE A 437 -11.24 14.62 -11.29
N GLY A 438 -10.87 15.51 -12.21
CA GLY A 438 -11.07 16.97 -12.04
C GLY A 438 -12.54 17.36 -11.90
N ALA A 439 -13.44 16.73 -12.67
CA ALA A 439 -14.88 16.95 -12.56
C ALA A 439 -15.43 16.53 -11.19
N LEU A 440 -15.00 15.36 -10.68
CA LEU A 440 -15.38 14.86 -9.35
C LEU A 440 -14.86 15.78 -8.22
N ILE A 441 -13.64 16.29 -8.33
CA ILE A 441 -13.11 17.28 -7.37
C ILE A 441 -13.92 18.56 -7.39
N ASN A 442 -14.24 19.09 -8.58
CA ASN A 442 -15.00 20.32 -8.71
C ASN A 442 -16.43 20.18 -8.17
N ASP A 443 -17.10 19.06 -8.45
CA ASP A 443 -18.41 18.74 -7.90
C ASP A 443 -18.36 18.68 -6.36
N TYR A 444 -17.39 17.97 -5.81
CA TYR A 444 -17.20 17.89 -4.36
C TYR A 444 -17.01 19.26 -3.72
N LEU A 445 -16.17 20.12 -4.30
CA LEU A 445 -15.92 21.47 -3.78
C LEU A 445 -17.15 22.38 -3.90
N ALA A 446 -17.95 22.24 -4.97
CA ALA A 446 -19.20 22.96 -5.13
C ALA A 446 -20.24 22.55 -4.06
N ARG A 447 -20.37 21.25 -3.79
CA ARG A 447 -21.24 20.73 -2.71
C ARG A 447 -20.81 21.20 -1.33
N LEU A 448 -19.50 21.22 -1.05
CA LEU A 448 -18.97 21.76 0.20
C LEU A 448 -19.33 23.25 0.38
N LYS A 449 -19.27 24.03 -0.70
CA LYS A 449 -19.59 25.48 -0.67
C LYS A 449 -21.09 25.73 -0.51
N SER A 450 -21.93 24.97 -1.20
CA SER A 450 -23.39 25.14 -1.19
C SER A 450 -24.08 24.49 0.02
N GLY A 451 -23.41 23.55 0.71
CA GLY A 451 -24.03 22.68 1.73
C GLY A 451 -25.03 21.66 1.17
N LYS A 452 -25.29 21.68 -0.13
CA LYS A 452 -26.22 20.75 -0.80
C LYS A 452 -25.48 19.57 -1.40
N TRP A 453 -25.96 18.37 -1.16
CA TRP A 453 -25.34 17.11 -1.62
C TRP A 453 -26.07 16.51 -2.83
N GLU A 454 -26.76 17.33 -3.62
CA GLU A 454 -27.32 16.96 -4.91
C GLU A 454 -26.37 17.32 -6.05
N PRO A 455 -26.40 16.64 -7.22
CA PRO A 455 -25.58 16.98 -8.37
C PRO A 455 -25.78 18.45 -8.76
N THR A 456 -24.69 19.23 -8.84
CA THR A 456 -24.75 20.68 -9.05
C THR A 456 -24.54 21.11 -10.50
N SER A 457 -24.17 20.20 -11.40
CA SER A 457 -23.98 20.48 -12.81
C SER A 457 -24.16 19.24 -13.69
N GLU A 458 -24.59 19.46 -14.94
CA GLU A 458 -24.69 18.41 -15.95
C GLU A 458 -23.33 17.73 -16.25
N ALA A 459 -22.22 18.49 -16.17
CA ALA A 459 -20.87 17.96 -16.30
C ALA A 459 -20.49 17.04 -15.14
N ALA A 460 -20.92 17.34 -13.92
CA ALA A 460 -20.70 16.48 -12.76
C ALA A 460 -21.60 15.24 -12.79
N ALA A 461 -22.83 15.38 -13.24
CA ALA A 461 -23.75 14.26 -13.44
C ALA A 461 -23.23 13.29 -14.52
N ASN A 462 -22.60 13.79 -15.58
CA ASN A 462 -21.97 12.96 -16.62
C ASN A 462 -20.64 12.34 -16.20
N ALA A 463 -19.96 12.90 -15.19
CA ALA A 463 -18.75 12.34 -14.62
C ALA A 463 -19.04 11.28 -13.54
N ILE A 464 -20.23 11.35 -12.93
CA ILE A 464 -20.72 10.39 -11.95
C ILE A 464 -21.57 9.37 -12.74
N PRO A 465 -21.23 8.07 -12.74
CA PRO A 465 -22.03 7.07 -13.44
C PRO A 465 -23.52 7.16 -13.08
N GLU A 466 -24.40 6.87 -14.02
CA GLU A 466 -25.87 6.93 -13.89
C GLU A 466 -26.41 6.26 -12.61
N LEU A 467 -25.71 5.26 -12.07
CA LEU A 467 -26.03 4.57 -10.81
C LEU A 467 -26.05 5.50 -9.58
N TRP A 468 -25.30 6.60 -9.58
CA TRP A 468 -25.30 7.57 -8.48
C TRP A 468 -26.43 8.59 -8.59
N VAL A 469 -26.95 8.76 -9.79
CA VAL A 469 -28.04 9.71 -10.09
C VAL A 469 -29.40 9.04 -9.97
N ASN A 470 -29.51 7.77 -10.36
CA ASN A 470 -30.79 7.07 -10.50
C ASN A 470 -31.30 6.36 -9.23
N ASP A 471 -30.44 6.02 -8.26
CA ASP A 471 -30.90 5.38 -7.02
C ASP A 471 -31.69 6.30 -6.07
N LYS A 472 -31.62 7.63 -6.28
CA LYS A 472 -32.49 8.58 -5.57
C LYS A 472 -33.84 8.86 -6.27
N ALA A 473 -33.97 8.54 -7.57
CA ALA A 473 -35.21 8.67 -8.30
C ALA A 473 -36.10 7.42 -8.23
N ALA A 474 -35.58 6.32 -7.67
CA ALA A 474 -36.30 5.06 -7.49
C ALA A 474 -36.85 4.87 -6.05
N LYS A 475 -36.70 5.87 -5.19
CA LYS A 475 -37.42 6.01 -3.90
C LYS A 475 -38.33 7.22 -3.97
#